data_eb43d88fd3217ff2b24921fa60b95dcf
#
_entry.id   eb43d88fd3217ff2b24921fa60b95dcf
#
_cell.length_a   1.000
_cell.length_b   1.000
_cell.length_c   1.000
_cell.angle_alpha   90.00
_cell.angle_beta   90.00
_cell.angle_gamma   90.00
#
_symmetry.space_group_name_H-M   'P 1'
#
loop_
_entity.id
_entity.type
_entity.pdbx_description
1 polymer ?
#
loop_
_entity_poly.entity_id
_entity_poly.type
_entity_poly.pdbx_seq_one_letter_code
_entity_poly.pdbx_strand_id
1 'polypeptide(L)'
;MCIRDRYTDEILEIDRRQDSDDLFQLIGVHLSEASQTSSRLAFQGRFPWLLCNLLGGMLSAFIADAYDDVATLAVVAPFIALVTALAESVSIQSVSLALQTLHGTVPTWATFSKKALFEVTVGFLLGASCGLAVAVIAFLWKGSMAVAMSLLLGIAGGVTASAVVGLSVPFVLRLIRRDPQLASGPIALALSDVVTLLFYFNLGRWVL
;
A
#
# COMPACT_ATOMS: atom_id res chain seq x y z
N MET A 1 -30.86 34.21 9.34
CA MET A 1 -30.09 32.94 9.27
C MET A 1 -31.10 31.80 9.21
N CYS A 2 -31.22 31.17 8.04
CA CYS A 2 -32.29 30.24 7.74
C CYS A 2 -31.97 28.85 8.40
N ILE A 3 -32.97 28.16 8.92
CA ILE A 3 -32.80 26.81 9.52
C ILE A 3 -32.13 25.84 8.52
N ARG A 4 -32.39 26.03 7.22
CA ARG A 4 -31.79 25.25 6.13
C ARG A 4 -30.27 25.41 6.03
N ASP A 5 -29.73 26.61 6.28
CA ASP A 5 -28.29 26.87 6.21
C ASP A 5 -27.54 26.16 7.34
N ARG A 6 -28.16 26.11 8.52
CA ARG A 6 -27.58 25.42 9.68
C ARG A 6 -27.50 23.89 9.49
N TYR A 7 -28.51 23.28 8.89
CA TYR A 7 -28.50 21.84 8.56
C TYR A 7 -27.44 21.51 7.50
N THR A 8 -27.25 22.39 6.52
CA THR A 8 -26.23 22.18 5.49
C THR A 8 -24.82 22.29 6.08
N ASP A 9 -24.59 23.25 6.98
CA ASP A 9 -23.29 23.42 7.64
C ASP A 9 -22.97 22.24 8.60
N GLU A 10 -23.95 21.73 9.33
CA GLU A 10 -23.80 20.54 10.18
C GLU A 10 -23.50 19.27 9.37
N ILE A 11 -24.17 19.07 8.25
CA ILE A 11 -23.92 17.93 7.36
C ILE A 11 -22.53 18.02 6.74
N LEU A 12 -22.10 19.20 6.28
CA LEU A 12 -20.77 19.41 5.74
C LEU A 12 -19.68 19.25 6.79
N GLU A 13 -19.94 19.60 8.05
CA GLU A 13 -18.98 19.40 9.13
C GLU A 13 -18.88 17.92 9.54
N ILE A 14 -19.99 17.17 9.52
CA ILE A 14 -19.99 15.72 9.75
C ILE A 14 -19.24 14.99 8.64
N ASP A 15 -19.48 15.34 7.38
CA ASP A 15 -18.82 14.77 6.21
C ASP A 15 -17.31 15.04 6.24
N ARG A 16 -16.90 16.27 6.56
CA ARG A 16 -15.49 16.64 6.71
C ARG A 16 -14.80 15.94 7.87
N ARG A 17 -15.51 15.67 8.99
CA ARG A 17 -14.96 14.90 10.09
C ARG A 17 -14.79 13.44 9.73
N GLN A 18 -15.73 12.85 9.00
CA GLN A 18 -15.61 11.47 8.51
C GLN A 18 -14.43 11.31 7.55
N ASP A 19 -14.25 12.22 6.60
CA ASP A 19 -13.11 12.21 5.66
C ASP A 19 -11.76 12.31 6.40
N SER A 20 -11.68 13.14 7.45
CA SER A 20 -10.46 13.24 8.25
C SER A 20 -10.21 12.01 9.10
N ASP A 21 -11.25 11.41 9.70
CA ASP A 21 -11.15 10.17 10.46
C ASP A 21 -10.64 9.01 9.60
N ASP A 22 -11.11 8.90 8.35
CA ASP A 22 -10.68 7.89 7.40
C ASP A 22 -9.20 8.00 7.05
N LEU A 23 -8.69 9.21 6.84
CA LEU A 23 -7.28 9.45 6.56
C LEU A 23 -6.38 9.09 7.76
N PHE A 24 -6.79 9.46 8.97
CA PHE A 24 -6.03 9.12 10.18
C PHE A 24 -6.05 7.63 10.51
N GLN A 25 -7.15 6.95 10.21
CA GLN A 25 -7.24 5.49 10.39
C GLN A 25 -6.30 4.74 9.44
N LEU A 26 -6.07 5.24 8.23
CA LEU A 26 -5.13 4.65 7.27
C LEU A 26 -3.67 4.63 7.77
N ILE A 27 -3.30 5.56 8.63
CA ILE A 27 -1.97 5.61 9.26
C ILE A 27 -1.94 5.02 10.68
N GLY A 28 -3.01 4.32 11.09
CA GLY A 28 -3.07 3.63 12.38
C GLY A 28 -3.38 4.53 13.58
N VAL A 29 -3.94 5.72 13.36
CA VAL A 29 -4.32 6.66 14.42
C VAL A 29 -5.81 6.90 14.38
N HIS A 30 -6.53 6.53 15.46
CA HIS A 30 -7.91 6.96 15.66
C HIS A 30 -7.94 8.39 16.24
N LEU A 31 -8.76 9.28 15.66
CA LEU A 31 -8.91 10.67 16.17
C LEU A 31 -9.40 10.69 17.63
N SER A 32 -10.21 9.70 18.02
CA SER A 32 -10.59 9.51 19.42
C SER A 32 -9.39 9.19 20.33
N GLU A 33 -8.30 8.64 19.78
CA GLU A 33 -7.06 8.35 20.50
C GLU A 33 -6.15 9.56 20.62
N ALA A 34 -6.24 10.53 19.70
CA ALA A 34 -5.48 11.78 19.76
C ALA A 34 -5.82 12.62 21.00
N SER A 35 -7.01 12.43 21.57
CA SER A 35 -7.46 13.08 22.82
C SER A 35 -7.15 12.26 24.07
N GLN A 36 -6.53 11.08 23.97
CA GLN A 36 -6.24 10.22 25.11
C GLN A 36 -5.07 10.76 25.94
N THR A 37 -5.33 11.00 27.20
CA THR A 37 -4.34 11.44 28.20
C THR A 37 -3.49 10.29 28.77
N SER A 38 -3.85 9.02 28.50
CA SER A 38 -3.16 7.83 29.03
C SER A 38 -2.31 7.12 27.99
N SER A 39 -0.99 7.09 28.18
CA SER A 39 -0.04 6.37 27.33
C SER A 39 -0.34 4.88 27.17
N ARG A 40 -0.95 4.26 28.20
CA ARG A 40 -1.30 2.83 28.18
C ARG A 40 -2.43 2.54 27.19
N LEU A 41 -3.45 3.38 27.17
CA LEU A 41 -4.57 3.23 26.22
C LEU A 41 -4.12 3.49 24.78
N ALA A 42 -3.29 4.52 24.57
CA ALA A 42 -2.70 4.80 23.27
C ALA A 42 -1.84 3.64 22.74
N PHE A 43 -1.06 2.99 23.61
CA PHE A 43 -0.30 1.79 23.27
C PHE A 43 -1.21 0.64 22.85
N GLN A 44 -2.26 0.35 23.62
CA GLN A 44 -3.18 -0.76 23.33
C GLN A 44 -3.93 -0.57 21.98
N GLY A 45 -4.25 0.67 21.61
CA GLY A 45 -4.88 0.96 20.32
C GLY A 45 -3.93 0.78 19.14
N ARG A 46 -2.66 1.21 19.28
CA ARG A 46 -1.68 1.21 18.18
C ARG A 46 -0.93 -0.12 18.04
N PHE A 47 -0.78 -0.88 19.10
CA PHE A 47 0.01 -2.11 19.11
C PHE A 47 -0.49 -3.19 18.13
N PRO A 48 -1.79 -3.49 18.00
CA PRO A 48 -2.30 -4.46 17.03
C PRO A 48 -1.93 -4.10 15.57
N TRP A 49 -1.93 -2.79 15.26
CA TRP A 49 -1.49 -2.28 13.97
C TRP A 49 -0.01 -2.58 13.69
N LEU A 50 0.86 -2.26 14.65
CA LEU A 50 2.29 -2.55 14.55
C LEU A 50 2.58 -4.04 14.49
N LEU A 51 1.77 -4.87 15.19
CA LEU A 51 1.92 -6.32 15.14
C LEU A 51 1.63 -6.88 13.75
N CYS A 52 0.63 -6.36 13.05
CA CYS A 52 0.35 -6.75 11.68
C CYS A 52 1.53 -6.41 10.74
N ASN A 53 2.08 -5.20 10.84
CA ASN A 53 3.26 -4.80 10.07
C ASN A 53 4.50 -5.62 10.43
N LEU A 54 4.68 -5.95 11.71
CA LEU A 54 5.77 -6.82 12.16
C LEU A 54 5.69 -8.22 11.51
N LEU A 55 4.51 -8.81 11.48
CA LEU A 55 4.29 -10.11 10.83
C LEU A 55 4.53 -10.05 9.32
N GLY A 56 4.08 -8.98 8.65
CA GLY A 56 4.39 -8.73 7.24
C GLY A 56 5.88 -8.59 6.99
N GLY A 57 6.58 -7.80 7.80
CA GLY A 57 8.03 -7.62 7.72
C GLY A 57 8.82 -8.90 7.98
N MET A 58 8.39 -9.74 8.95
CA MET A 58 9.00 -11.05 9.17
C MET A 58 8.81 -11.98 7.97
N LEU A 59 7.62 -12.01 7.39
CA LEU A 59 7.37 -12.80 6.20
C LEU A 59 8.23 -12.32 5.01
N SER A 60 8.38 -11.02 4.85
CA SER A 60 9.27 -10.41 3.86
C SER A 60 10.73 -10.78 4.09
N ALA A 61 11.20 -10.83 5.35
CA ALA A 61 12.54 -11.29 5.70
C ALA A 61 12.77 -12.77 5.34
N PHE A 62 11.79 -13.65 5.62
CA PHE A 62 11.88 -15.06 5.20
C PHE A 62 11.91 -15.22 3.68
N ILE A 63 11.15 -14.40 2.95
CA ILE A 63 11.22 -14.39 1.48
C ILE A 63 12.61 -13.97 1.03
N ALA A 64 13.17 -12.90 1.59
CA ALA A 64 14.51 -12.44 1.24
C ALA A 64 15.58 -13.51 1.52
N ASP A 65 15.52 -14.19 2.67
CA ASP A 65 16.40 -15.30 3.04
C ASP A 65 16.31 -16.48 2.06
N ALA A 66 15.09 -16.82 1.63
CA ALA A 66 14.87 -17.91 0.65
C ALA A 66 15.50 -17.63 -0.73
N TYR A 67 15.85 -16.38 -1.04
CA TYR A 67 16.52 -15.97 -2.28
C TYR A 67 18.01 -15.68 -2.09
N ASP A 68 18.59 -15.89 -0.90
CA ASP A 68 19.97 -15.48 -0.55
C ASP A 68 21.06 -16.24 -1.33
N ASP A 69 20.74 -17.41 -1.91
CA ASP A 69 21.67 -18.22 -2.71
C ASP A 69 22.13 -17.60 -4.03
N VAL A 70 21.63 -16.40 -4.38
CA VAL A 70 21.95 -15.76 -5.64
C VAL A 70 22.90 -14.59 -5.39
N ALA A 71 24.19 -14.77 -5.67
CA ALA A 71 25.22 -13.72 -5.62
C ALA A 71 24.80 -12.44 -6.39
N THR A 72 23.93 -12.58 -7.36
CA THR A 72 23.26 -11.55 -8.14
C THR A 72 22.34 -10.66 -7.31
N LEU A 73 21.70 -11.21 -6.29
CA LEU A 73 20.80 -10.45 -5.41
C LEU A 73 21.53 -9.48 -4.47
N ALA A 74 22.78 -9.76 -4.12
CA ALA A 74 23.60 -8.82 -3.35
C ALA A 74 23.77 -7.46 -4.04
N VAL A 75 23.67 -7.41 -5.37
CA VAL A 75 23.78 -6.17 -6.13
C VAL A 75 22.49 -5.35 -6.08
N VAL A 76 21.33 -6.00 -6.00
CA VAL A 76 20.02 -5.33 -5.94
C VAL A 76 19.51 -5.15 -4.51
N ALA A 77 20.06 -5.86 -3.54
CA ALA A 77 19.67 -5.76 -2.12
C ALA A 77 19.63 -4.32 -1.55
N PRO A 78 20.57 -3.40 -1.89
CA PRO A 78 20.52 -2.02 -1.41
C PRO A 78 19.27 -1.25 -1.83
N PHE A 79 18.57 -1.69 -2.88
CA PHE A 79 17.38 -1.04 -3.40
C PHE A 79 16.07 -1.58 -2.81
N ILE A 80 16.11 -2.65 -1.99
CA ILE A 80 14.90 -3.28 -1.40
C ILE A 80 14.07 -2.25 -0.64
N ALA A 81 14.70 -1.46 0.25
CA ALA A 81 13.98 -0.46 1.03
C ALA A 81 13.31 0.62 0.17
N LEU A 82 13.93 0.99 -0.95
CA LEU A 82 13.34 1.95 -1.89
C LEU A 82 12.14 1.34 -2.62
N VAL A 83 12.29 0.09 -3.05
CA VAL A 83 11.24 -0.62 -3.81
C VAL A 83 10.00 -0.85 -2.95
N THR A 84 10.17 -1.31 -1.70
CA THR A 84 9.07 -1.50 -0.75
C THR A 84 8.40 -0.17 -0.41
N ALA A 85 9.15 0.89 -0.12
CA ALA A 85 8.59 2.20 0.18
C ALA A 85 7.74 2.78 -0.97
N LEU A 86 8.15 2.59 -2.22
CA LEU A 86 7.36 3.00 -3.39
C LEU A 86 6.06 2.18 -3.50
N ALA A 87 6.16 0.88 -3.31
CA ALA A 87 5.03 -0.04 -3.37
C ALA A 87 4.00 0.23 -2.27
N GLU A 88 4.46 0.42 -1.02
CA GLU A 88 3.62 0.81 0.13
C GLU A 88 2.89 2.13 -0.12
N SER A 89 3.60 3.13 -0.65
CA SER A 89 3.00 4.44 -0.96
C SER A 89 1.84 4.32 -1.94
N VAL A 90 2.01 3.55 -3.02
CA VAL A 90 0.97 3.32 -4.01
C VAL A 90 -0.15 2.46 -3.45
N SER A 91 0.17 1.43 -2.66
CA SER A 91 -0.83 0.58 -1.99
C SER A 91 -1.77 1.41 -1.11
N ILE A 92 -1.23 2.32 -0.28
CA ILE A 92 -2.06 3.20 0.58
C ILE A 92 -2.95 4.13 -0.25
N GLN A 93 -2.45 4.68 -1.36
CA GLN A 93 -3.27 5.50 -2.26
C GLN A 93 -4.45 4.69 -2.82
N SER A 94 -4.19 3.46 -3.27
CA SER A 94 -5.23 2.56 -3.80
C SER A 94 -6.23 2.13 -2.71
N VAL A 95 -5.78 1.89 -1.46
CA VAL A 95 -6.67 1.66 -0.30
C VAL A 95 -7.59 2.84 -0.08
N SER A 96 -7.05 4.06 -0.05
CA SER A 96 -7.84 5.30 0.16
C SER A 96 -8.93 5.45 -0.91
N LEU A 97 -8.59 5.26 -2.18
CA LEU A 97 -9.53 5.33 -3.29
C LEU A 97 -10.59 4.22 -3.24
N ALA A 98 -10.19 3.01 -2.79
CA ALA A 98 -11.12 1.90 -2.59
C ALA A 98 -12.12 2.20 -1.46
N LEU A 99 -11.67 2.73 -0.33
CA LEU A 99 -12.53 3.11 0.79
C LEU A 99 -13.53 4.19 0.38
N GLN A 100 -13.10 5.25 -0.30
CA GLN A 100 -13.99 6.27 -0.84
C GLN A 100 -15.06 5.69 -1.78
N THR A 101 -14.68 4.69 -2.60
CA THR A 101 -15.62 4.03 -3.52
C THR A 101 -16.65 3.18 -2.78
N LEU A 102 -16.25 2.57 -1.66
CA LEU A 102 -17.10 1.70 -0.86
C LEU A 102 -18.03 2.47 0.07
N HIS A 103 -17.82 3.78 0.26
CA HIS A 103 -18.74 4.64 0.98
C HIS A 103 -20.07 4.74 0.22
N GLY A 104 -21.15 4.31 0.86
CA GLY A 104 -22.51 4.42 0.32
C GLY A 104 -22.86 3.49 -0.85
N THR A 105 -21.92 2.66 -1.31
CA THR A 105 -22.16 1.73 -2.44
C THR A 105 -22.01 0.27 -2.04
N VAL A 106 -22.81 -0.60 -2.66
CA VAL A 106 -22.66 -2.05 -2.51
C VAL A 106 -21.57 -2.52 -3.47
N PRO A 107 -20.52 -3.23 -2.99
CA PRO A 107 -19.47 -3.73 -3.86
C PRO A 107 -20.02 -4.74 -4.88
N THR A 108 -19.84 -4.46 -6.17
CA THR A 108 -20.17 -5.37 -7.27
C THR A 108 -18.90 -5.79 -8.00
N TRP A 109 -18.88 -7.01 -8.54
CA TRP A 109 -17.75 -7.51 -9.33
C TRP A 109 -17.46 -6.64 -10.56
N ALA A 110 -18.50 -6.05 -11.17
CA ALA A 110 -18.35 -5.14 -12.30
C ALA A 110 -17.63 -3.84 -11.90
N THR A 111 -17.93 -3.30 -10.73
CA THR A 111 -17.25 -2.11 -10.18
C THR A 111 -15.80 -2.42 -9.84
N PHE A 112 -15.58 -3.57 -9.20
CA PHE A 112 -14.21 -4.03 -8.86
C PHE A 112 -13.34 -4.18 -10.11
N SER A 113 -13.81 -4.91 -11.14
CA SER A 113 -13.00 -5.17 -12.34
C SER A 113 -12.63 -3.91 -13.11
N LYS A 114 -13.55 -2.95 -13.23
CA LYS A 114 -13.27 -1.64 -13.85
C LYS A 114 -12.20 -0.86 -13.07
N LYS A 115 -12.31 -0.85 -11.74
CA LYS A 115 -11.35 -0.18 -10.87
C LYS A 115 -10.00 -0.89 -10.86
N ALA A 116 -9.99 -2.23 -10.84
CA ALA A 116 -8.76 -3.02 -10.91
C ALA A 116 -7.99 -2.75 -12.22
N LEU A 117 -8.68 -2.66 -13.36
CA LEU A 117 -8.03 -2.33 -14.62
C LEU A 117 -7.44 -0.90 -14.60
N PHE A 118 -8.14 0.04 -13.99
CA PHE A 118 -7.65 1.40 -13.80
C PHE A 118 -6.41 1.42 -12.90
N GLU A 119 -6.45 0.74 -11.74
CA GLU A 119 -5.33 0.65 -10.80
C GLU A 119 -4.11 -0.06 -11.42
N VAL A 120 -4.30 -1.11 -12.21
CA VAL A 120 -3.22 -1.76 -12.97
C VAL A 120 -2.56 -0.76 -13.93
N THR A 121 -3.35 0.03 -14.64
CA THR A 121 -2.82 1.02 -15.60
C THR A 121 -2.04 2.12 -14.89
N VAL A 122 -2.61 2.69 -13.83
CA VAL A 122 -1.96 3.76 -13.03
C VAL A 122 -0.74 3.22 -12.30
N GLY A 123 -0.85 2.05 -11.66
CA GLY A 123 0.25 1.39 -10.96
C GLY A 123 1.42 1.07 -11.91
N PHE A 124 1.12 0.61 -13.13
CA PHE A 124 2.15 0.37 -14.15
C PHE A 124 2.83 1.68 -14.59
N LEU A 125 2.07 2.73 -14.84
CA LEU A 125 2.65 4.04 -15.22
C LEU A 125 3.52 4.61 -14.10
N LEU A 126 3.06 4.57 -12.85
CA LEU A 126 3.83 5.02 -11.69
C LEU A 126 5.07 4.15 -11.48
N GLY A 127 4.90 2.83 -11.50
CA GLY A 127 5.99 1.88 -11.32
C GLY A 127 7.03 1.96 -12.43
N ALA A 128 6.61 2.10 -13.69
CA ALA A 128 7.53 2.26 -14.82
C ALA A 128 8.29 3.60 -14.75
N SER A 129 7.61 4.69 -14.38
CA SER A 129 8.25 6.01 -14.26
C SER A 129 9.28 6.04 -13.12
N CYS A 130 8.90 5.57 -11.93
CA CYS A 130 9.82 5.47 -10.79
C CYS A 130 10.94 4.44 -11.06
N GLY A 131 10.58 3.29 -11.63
CA GLY A 131 11.51 2.24 -12.01
C GLY A 131 12.55 2.73 -13.02
N LEU A 132 12.15 3.53 -14.02
CA LEU A 132 13.07 4.13 -14.97
C LEU A 132 14.05 5.10 -14.28
N ALA A 133 13.56 5.95 -13.39
CA ALA A 133 14.42 6.86 -12.65
C ALA A 133 15.46 6.10 -11.81
N VAL A 134 15.04 5.06 -11.09
CA VAL A 134 15.93 4.21 -10.28
C VAL A 134 16.90 3.42 -11.17
N ALA A 135 16.43 2.90 -12.30
CA ALA A 135 17.28 2.17 -13.25
C ALA A 135 18.41 3.04 -13.84
N VAL A 136 18.10 4.31 -14.18
CA VAL A 136 19.12 5.27 -14.64
C VAL A 136 20.15 5.52 -13.54
N ILE A 137 19.73 5.76 -12.32
CA ILE A 137 20.64 5.97 -11.18
C ILE A 137 21.50 4.72 -10.94
N ALA A 138 20.88 3.55 -10.95
CA ALA A 138 21.57 2.27 -10.75
C ALA A 138 22.57 1.98 -11.86
N PHE A 139 22.24 2.29 -13.12
CA PHE A 139 23.14 2.16 -14.25
C PHE A 139 24.37 3.06 -14.10
N LEU A 140 24.17 4.32 -13.73
CA LEU A 140 25.27 5.27 -13.48
C LEU A 140 26.17 4.84 -12.31
N TRP A 141 25.56 4.21 -11.29
CA TRP A 141 26.31 3.79 -10.09
C TRP A 141 27.01 2.44 -10.25
N LYS A 142 26.34 1.44 -10.84
CA LYS A 142 26.84 0.05 -10.93
C LYS A 142 27.44 -0.29 -12.30
N GLY A 143 27.18 0.52 -13.34
CA GLY A 143 27.67 0.28 -14.70
C GLY A 143 27.08 -0.94 -15.41
N SER A 144 26.01 -1.56 -14.87
CA SER A 144 25.42 -2.78 -15.38
C SER A 144 24.00 -2.56 -15.91
N MET A 145 23.81 -2.82 -17.20
CA MET A 145 22.48 -2.74 -17.84
C MET A 145 21.51 -3.80 -17.30
N ALA A 146 22.02 -4.99 -16.98
CA ALA A 146 21.20 -6.06 -16.43
C ALA A 146 20.59 -5.66 -15.07
N VAL A 147 21.40 -5.05 -14.19
CA VAL A 147 20.92 -4.50 -12.91
C VAL A 147 19.87 -3.42 -13.10
N ALA A 148 20.11 -2.48 -14.03
CA ALA A 148 19.15 -1.42 -14.33
C ALA A 148 17.80 -1.97 -14.84
N MET A 149 17.84 -2.94 -15.75
CA MET A 149 16.62 -3.59 -16.27
C MET A 149 15.90 -4.42 -15.21
N SER A 150 16.62 -5.12 -14.35
CA SER A 150 16.05 -5.86 -13.22
C SER A 150 15.29 -4.93 -12.28
N LEU A 151 15.89 -3.78 -11.91
CA LEU A 151 15.25 -2.77 -11.08
C LEU A 151 14.02 -2.15 -11.74
N LEU A 152 14.13 -1.79 -13.04
CA LEU A 152 12.99 -1.25 -13.78
C LEU A 152 11.80 -2.20 -13.77
N LEU A 153 12.01 -3.45 -14.13
CA LEU A 153 10.94 -4.44 -14.22
C LEU A 153 10.42 -4.81 -12.83
N GLY A 154 11.32 -5.00 -11.85
CA GLY A 154 10.97 -5.32 -10.48
C GLY A 154 10.11 -4.25 -9.82
N ILE A 155 10.47 -2.96 -9.98
CA ILE A 155 9.70 -1.83 -9.48
C ILE A 155 8.37 -1.70 -10.23
N ALA A 156 8.39 -1.76 -11.56
CA ALA A 156 7.16 -1.66 -12.35
C ALA A 156 6.15 -2.77 -11.98
N GLY A 157 6.62 -4.03 -11.89
CA GLY A 157 5.79 -5.17 -11.50
C GLY A 157 5.32 -5.10 -10.05
N GLY A 158 6.22 -4.83 -9.10
CA GLY A 158 5.93 -4.74 -7.69
C GLY A 158 4.93 -3.63 -7.36
N VAL A 159 5.14 -2.42 -7.86
CA VAL A 159 4.23 -1.28 -7.66
C VAL A 159 2.85 -1.53 -8.28
N THR A 160 2.81 -2.13 -9.49
CA THR A 160 1.54 -2.50 -10.13
C THR A 160 0.77 -3.52 -9.28
N ALA A 161 1.46 -4.55 -8.80
CA ALA A 161 0.84 -5.58 -7.95
C ALA A 161 0.36 -4.99 -6.62
N SER A 162 1.13 -4.08 -6.02
CA SER A 162 0.76 -3.38 -4.78
C SER A 162 -0.46 -2.47 -4.94
N ALA A 163 -0.63 -1.81 -6.09
CA ALA A 163 -1.85 -1.05 -6.40
C ALA A 163 -3.09 -1.96 -6.39
N VAL A 164 -2.98 -3.14 -7.01
CA VAL A 164 -4.08 -4.13 -7.02
C VAL A 164 -4.34 -4.70 -5.63
N VAL A 165 -3.31 -4.96 -4.83
CA VAL A 165 -3.46 -5.38 -3.42
C VAL A 165 -4.19 -4.31 -2.62
N GLY A 166 -3.75 -3.05 -2.71
CA GLY A 166 -4.38 -1.91 -2.03
C GLY A 166 -5.87 -1.77 -2.36
N LEU A 167 -6.25 -1.91 -3.63
CA LEU A 167 -7.65 -1.92 -4.03
C LEU A 167 -8.39 -3.15 -3.49
N SER A 168 -7.78 -4.34 -3.54
CA SER A 168 -8.46 -5.61 -3.27
C SER A 168 -8.80 -5.79 -1.80
N VAL A 169 -7.91 -5.37 -0.89
CA VAL A 169 -8.07 -5.59 0.56
C VAL A 169 -9.37 -4.99 1.11
N PRO A 170 -9.70 -3.68 0.88
CA PRO A 170 -10.97 -3.12 1.35
C PRO A 170 -12.21 -3.80 0.76
N PHE A 171 -12.14 -4.20 -0.53
CA PHE A 171 -13.25 -4.92 -1.18
C PHE A 171 -13.48 -6.29 -0.55
N VAL A 172 -12.41 -7.05 -0.28
CA VAL A 172 -12.49 -8.37 0.37
C VAL A 172 -13.02 -8.24 1.80
N LEU A 173 -12.51 -7.28 2.59
CA LEU A 173 -13.00 -7.02 3.95
C LEU A 173 -14.49 -6.69 3.96
N ARG A 174 -14.95 -5.86 3.03
CA ARG A 174 -16.37 -5.54 2.89
C ARG A 174 -17.21 -6.76 2.51
N LEU A 175 -16.69 -7.63 1.65
CA LEU A 175 -17.38 -8.86 1.23
C LEU A 175 -17.57 -9.84 2.40
N ILE A 176 -16.59 -9.95 3.30
CA ILE A 176 -16.66 -10.78 4.52
C ILE A 176 -17.36 -10.07 5.69
N ARG A 177 -18.02 -8.94 5.42
CA ARG A 177 -18.76 -8.13 6.40
C ARG A 177 -17.90 -7.63 7.57
N ARG A 178 -16.63 -7.40 7.34
CA ARG A 178 -15.73 -6.73 8.28
C ARG A 178 -15.62 -5.27 7.89
N ASP A 179 -15.31 -4.43 8.89
CA ASP A 179 -15.09 -3.01 8.63
C ASP A 179 -13.77 -2.82 7.89
N PRO A 180 -13.81 -2.32 6.62
CA PRO A 180 -12.60 -2.11 5.86
C PRO A 180 -11.77 -0.93 6.37
N GLN A 181 -12.38 0.04 7.08
CA GLN A 181 -11.66 1.22 7.58
C GLN A 181 -10.62 0.84 8.62
N LEU A 182 -10.96 -0.10 9.52
CA LEU A 182 -10.10 -0.47 10.64
C LEU A 182 -8.91 -1.37 10.29
N ALA A 183 -9.02 -2.18 9.25
CA ALA A 183 -8.06 -3.26 9.01
C ALA A 183 -7.35 -3.19 7.66
N SER A 184 -7.86 -2.40 6.68
CA SER A 184 -7.31 -2.44 5.32
C SER A 184 -5.90 -1.89 5.21
N GLY A 185 -5.54 -0.85 5.96
CA GLY A 185 -4.20 -0.27 5.92
C GLY A 185 -3.09 -1.28 6.24
N PRO A 186 -3.05 -1.85 7.46
CA PRO A 186 -1.98 -2.77 7.86
C PRO A 186 -1.93 -4.04 7.01
N ILE A 187 -3.12 -4.59 6.67
CA ILE A 187 -3.19 -5.79 5.85
C ILE A 187 -2.68 -5.51 4.43
N ALA A 188 -3.06 -4.38 3.84
CA ALA A 188 -2.60 -4.00 2.51
C ALA A 188 -1.09 -3.76 2.48
N LEU A 189 -0.53 -3.09 3.49
CA LEU A 189 0.92 -2.87 3.60
C LEU A 189 1.68 -4.20 3.70
N ALA A 190 1.30 -5.07 4.64
CA ALA A 190 1.94 -6.37 4.83
C ALA A 190 1.88 -7.24 3.56
N LEU A 191 0.75 -7.27 2.86
CA LEU A 191 0.61 -7.99 1.60
C LEU A 191 1.37 -7.33 0.45
N SER A 192 1.40 -6.00 0.43
CA SER A 192 2.15 -5.22 -0.55
C SER A 192 3.64 -5.54 -0.51
N ASP A 193 4.24 -5.57 0.68
CA ASP A 193 5.65 -5.93 0.87
C ASP A 193 5.96 -7.32 0.35
N VAL A 194 5.16 -8.30 0.75
CA VAL A 194 5.31 -9.69 0.31
C VAL A 194 5.25 -9.81 -1.21
N VAL A 195 4.20 -9.25 -1.82
CA VAL A 195 3.99 -9.36 -3.26
C VAL A 195 5.08 -8.61 -4.03
N THR A 196 5.46 -7.42 -3.56
CA THR A 196 6.53 -6.62 -4.17
C THR A 196 7.85 -7.35 -4.16
N LEU A 197 8.25 -7.95 -3.03
CA LEU A 197 9.50 -8.70 -2.93
C LEU A 197 9.49 -9.95 -3.80
N LEU A 198 8.36 -10.65 -3.89
CA LEU A 198 8.21 -11.77 -4.80
C LEU A 198 8.43 -11.35 -6.26
N PHE A 199 7.80 -10.26 -6.71
CA PHE A 199 8.04 -9.74 -8.05
C PHE A 199 9.49 -9.29 -8.24
N TYR A 200 10.03 -8.57 -7.27
CA TYR A 200 11.38 -8.02 -7.32
C TYR A 200 12.44 -9.11 -7.45
N PHE A 201 12.37 -10.13 -6.60
CA PHE A 201 13.35 -11.23 -6.60
C PHE A 201 13.18 -12.17 -7.79
N ASN A 202 11.95 -12.51 -8.18
CA ASN A 202 11.73 -13.37 -9.34
C ASN A 202 12.20 -12.69 -10.64
N LEU A 203 11.88 -11.43 -10.84
CA LEU A 203 12.34 -10.68 -12.02
C LEU A 203 13.85 -10.43 -11.97
N GLY A 204 14.39 -10.16 -10.78
CA GLY A 204 15.82 -10.08 -10.56
C GLY A 204 16.53 -11.35 -11.01
N ARG A 205 16.07 -12.50 -10.54
CA ARG A 205 16.61 -13.82 -10.90
C ARG A 205 16.49 -14.16 -12.39
N TRP A 206 15.46 -13.64 -13.05
CA TRP A 206 15.24 -13.90 -14.47
C TRP A 206 16.11 -13.04 -15.38
N VAL A 207 16.44 -11.83 -14.96
CA VAL A 207 17.20 -10.84 -15.76
C VAL A 207 18.70 -10.92 -15.51
N LEU A 208 19.11 -11.25 -14.28
CA LEU A 208 20.51 -11.33 -13.83
C LEU A 208 21.06 -12.75 -13.92
#